data_96803e46a6c0486f3eeda82c4808dae5
#
_entry.id   96803e46a6c0486f3eeda82c4808dae5
#
_cell.length_a   1.000
_cell.length_b   1.000
_cell.length_c   1.000
_cell.angle_alpha   90.00
_cell.angle_beta   90.00
_cell.angle_gamma   90.00
#
_symmetry.space_group_name_H-M   'P 1'
#
loop_
_entity.id
_entity.type
_entity.pdbx_description
1 polymer ?
#
loop_
_entity_poly.entity_id
_entity_poly.type
_entity_poly.pdbx_seq_one_letter_code
_entity_poly.pdbx_strand_id
1 'polypeptide(L)'
;MDNLTQKRLNGLRDRLTYIRDIFLGKHADSVKLLQEKLDEFTDKANRGLLQNPYAEESSLEDLFKYVEDRLTKTLTPMEKVRIVRHPQRICLKDILENVYDNFTEVGGQDEHSLDPSMLIARAVIIRRRGKKRYTQSVMVIGQEKGHGAEFRNGGSVKPWGNAKARQFMRVAETEGIPVHTYIFTPGSYPIEDYPGAAQQIARNIYCMAGLRVPVVTVISEGGSGGALAIGLADKRLMLSVGY
;
A
#
# COMPACT_ATOMS: atom_id res chain seq x y z
N MET A 1 -31.08 -1.50 -11.78
CA MET A 1 -29.84 -0.76 -11.41
C MET A 1 -28.76 -1.14 -12.42
N ASP A 2 -28.04 -0.16 -12.98
CA ASP A 2 -26.96 -0.46 -13.90
C ASP A 2 -25.70 -0.98 -13.20
N ASN A 3 -24.78 -1.58 -13.98
CA ASN A 3 -23.56 -2.21 -13.43
C ASN A 3 -22.61 -1.17 -12.78
N LEU A 4 -22.63 0.07 -13.26
CA LEU A 4 -21.77 1.14 -12.73
C LEU A 4 -22.25 1.59 -11.36
N THR A 5 -23.54 1.84 -11.19
CA THR A 5 -24.16 2.18 -9.90
C THR A 5 -23.97 1.06 -8.88
N GLN A 6 -24.11 -0.21 -9.30
CA GLN A 6 -23.85 -1.34 -8.40
C GLN A 6 -22.38 -1.38 -7.90
N LYS A 7 -21.42 -1.14 -8.80
CA LYS A 7 -20.00 -1.10 -8.44
C LYS A 7 -19.70 0.01 -7.42
N ARG A 8 -20.28 1.19 -7.60
CA ARG A 8 -20.10 2.33 -6.69
C ARG A 8 -20.75 2.07 -5.32
N LEU A 9 -21.94 1.50 -5.29
CA LEU A 9 -22.59 1.10 -4.03
C LEU A 9 -21.75 0.08 -3.25
N ASN A 10 -21.16 -0.88 -3.93
CA ASN A 10 -20.25 -1.83 -3.29
C ASN A 10 -19.04 -1.10 -2.69
N GLY A 11 -18.46 -0.14 -3.42
CA GLY A 11 -17.38 0.70 -2.89
C GLY A 11 -17.77 1.49 -1.63
N LEU A 12 -18.99 2.02 -1.56
CA LEU A 12 -19.49 2.71 -0.35
C LEU A 12 -19.73 1.74 0.82
N ARG A 13 -20.17 0.50 0.55
CA ARG A 13 -20.28 -0.55 1.57
C ARG A 13 -18.91 -0.94 2.14
N ASP A 14 -17.93 -1.08 1.27
CA ASP A 14 -16.55 -1.38 1.68
C ASP A 14 -15.98 -0.25 2.55
N ARG A 15 -16.22 1.02 2.18
CA ARG A 15 -15.83 2.19 3.00
C ARG A 15 -16.53 2.20 4.36
N LEU A 16 -17.82 1.88 4.42
CA LEU A 16 -18.54 1.80 5.70
C LEU A 16 -17.99 0.68 6.59
N THR A 17 -17.68 -0.47 6.02
CA THR A 17 -17.02 -1.57 6.73
C THR A 17 -15.66 -1.14 7.27
N TYR A 18 -14.85 -0.48 6.43
CA TYR A 18 -13.57 0.10 6.81
C TYR A 18 -13.70 1.06 8.00
N ILE A 19 -14.66 1.98 7.98
CA ILE A 19 -14.89 2.92 9.10
C ILE A 19 -15.22 2.16 10.39
N ARG A 20 -16.07 1.13 10.33
CA ARG A 20 -16.40 0.29 11.50
C ARG A 20 -15.19 -0.40 12.09
N ASP A 21 -14.36 -0.99 11.24
CA ASP A 21 -13.17 -1.73 11.64
C ASP A 21 -12.12 -0.84 12.30
N ILE A 22 -11.96 0.39 11.82
CA ILE A 22 -11.01 1.36 12.38
C ILE A 22 -11.47 1.85 13.76
N PHE A 23 -12.73 2.23 13.88
CA PHE A 23 -13.21 2.96 15.06
C PHE A 23 -13.83 2.07 16.15
N LEU A 24 -14.03 0.76 15.92
CA LEU A 24 -14.47 -0.24 16.89
C LEU A 24 -15.64 0.25 17.79
N GLY A 25 -16.74 0.67 17.18
CA GLY A 25 -17.93 1.12 17.89
C GLY A 25 -17.90 2.57 18.38
N LYS A 26 -16.78 3.27 18.29
CA LYS A 26 -16.76 4.73 18.42
C LYS A 26 -17.51 5.39 17.26
N HIS A 27 -18.05 6.56 17.51
CA HIS A 27 -18.82 7.32 16.51
C HIS A 27 -20.01 6.54 15.93
N ALA A 28 -20.67 5.72 16.77
CA ALA A 28 -21.81 4.88 16.39
C ALA A 28 -22.91 5.65 15.65
N ASP A 29 -23.20 6.89 16.07
CA ASP A 29 -24.20 7.74 15.42
C ASP A 29 -23.81 8.09 13.98
N SER A 30 -22.53 8.40 13.73
CA SER A 30 -22.04 8.69 12.38
C SER A 30 -22.10 7.45 11.49
N VAL A 31 -21.69 6.30 12.01
CA VAL A 31 -21.75 5.01 11.30
C VAL A 31 -23.21 4.63 10.99
N LYS A 32 -24.11 4.81 11.95
CA LYS A 32 -25.55 4.56 11.79
C LYS A 32 -26.14 5.47 10.71
N LEU A 33 -25.83 6.75 10.74
CA LEU A 33 -26.27 7.70 9.72
C LEU A 33 -25.84 7.28 8.31
N LEU A 34 -24.55 6.90 8.13
CA LEU A 34 -24.05 6.43 6.84
C LEU A 34 -24.78 5.16 6.39
N GLN A 35 -25.00 4.21 7.31
CA GLN A 35 -25.73 2.98 7.00
C GLN A 35 -27.15 3.27 6.55
N GLU A 36 -27.90 4.07 7.31
CA GLU A 36 -29.29 4.42 7.01
C GLU A 36 -29.41 5.09 5.64
N LYS A 37 -28.50 6.03 5.32
CA LYS A 37 -28.51 6.71 4.03
C LYS A 37 -28.12 5.80 2.86
N LEU A 38 -27.17 4.90 3.08
CA LEU A 38 -26.77 3.90 2.09
C LEU A 38 -27.91 2.90 1.81
N ASP A 39 -28.62 2.46 2.85
CA ASP A 39 -29.75 1.54 2.73
C ASP A 39 -30.95 2.23 2.04
N GLU A 40 -31.26 3.48 2.42
CA GLU A 40 -32.29 4.30 1.77
C GLU A 40 -32.02 4.46 0.25
N PHE A 41 -30.78 4.79 -0.10
CA PHE A 41 -30.40 4.92 -1.52
C PHE A 41 -30.50 3.58 -2.25
N THR A 42 -30.01 2.51 -1.63
CA THR A 42 -30.05 1.15 -2.21
C THR A 42 -31.50 0.71 -2.47
N ASP A 43 -32.40 0.95 -1.52
CA ASP A 43 -33.83 0.63 -1.64
C ASP A 43 -34.51 1.42 -2.77
N LYS A 44 -34.27 2.72 -2.85
CA LYS A 44 -34.77 3.58 -3.94
C LYS A 44 -34.24 3.11 -5.28
N ALA A 45 -32.95 2.78 -5.38
CA ALA A 45 -32.33 2.29 -6.60
C ALA A 45 -32.94 0.98 -7.09
N ASN A 46 -33.17 0.04 -6.17
CA ASN A 46 -33.77 -1.26 -6.48
C ASN A 46 -35.24 -1.15 -6.93
N ARG A 47 -35.98 -0.19 -6.41
CA ARG A 47 -37.39 0.07 -6.74
C ARG A 47 -37.56 0.98 -7.96
N GLY A 48 -36.46 1.52 -8.53
CA GLY A 48 -36.53 2.47 -9.64
C GLY A 48 -37.11 3.84 -9.26
N LEU A 49 -37.01 4.22 -7.99
CA LEU A 49 -37.60 5.44 -7.43
C LEU A 49 -36.61 6.63 -7.35
N LEU A 50 -35.39 6.48 -7.86
CA LEU A 50 -34.43 7.58 -7.92
C LEU A 50 -34.89 8.62 -8.94
N GLN A 51 -35.07 9.87 -8.50
CA GLN A 51 -35.47 10.98 -9.38
C GLN A 51 -34.28 11.47 -10.20
N ASN A 52 -33.12 11.59 -9.57
CA ASN A 52 -31.85 11.94 -10.19
C ASN A 52 -30.75 11.05 -9.64
N PRO A 53 -30.50 9.86 -10.22
CA PRO A 53 -29.55 8.88 -9.70
C PRO A 53 -28.15 9.46 -9.49
N TYR A 54 -27.68 10.27 -10.40
CA TYR A 54 -26.33 10.88 -10.32
C TYR A 54 -26.22 11.90 -9.17
N ALA A 55 -27.20 12.76 -9.00
CA ALA A 55 -27.18 13.78 -7.94
C ALA A 55 -27.35 13.13 -6.55
N GLU A 56 -28.24 12.13 -6.43
CA GLU A 56 -28.45 11.43 -5.17
C GLU A 56 -27.21 10.59 -4.77
N GLU A 57 -26.55 9.97 -5.73
CA GLU A 57 -25.29 9.27 -5.54
C GLU A 57 -24.18 10.22 -5.09
N SER A 58 -23.99 11.35 -5.78
CA SER A 58 -23.01 12.38 -5.44
C SER A 58 -23.22 12.91 -4.02
N SER A 59 -24.48 13.16 -3.64
CA SER A 59 -24.80 13.60 -2.27
C SER A 59 -24.44 12.58 -1.21
N LEU A 60 -24.61 11.29 -1.51
CA LEU A 60 -24.22 10.21 -0.61
C LEU A 60 -22.68 10.11 -0.49
N GLU A 61 -21.96 10.21 -1.59
CA GLU A 61 -20.49 10.25 -1.58
C GLU A 61 -19.94 11.44 -0.79
N ASP A 62 -20.54 12.62 -0.94
CA ASP A 62 -20.17 13.82 -0.20
C ASP A 62 -20.40 13.66 1.31
N LEU A 63 -21.48 12.99 1.70
CA LEU A 63 -21.74 12.65 3.10
C LEU A 63 -20.67 11.69 3.65
N PHE A 64 -20.30 10.65 2.92
CA PHE A 64 -19.21 9.74 3.30
C PHE A 64 -17.90 10.51 3.49
N LYS A 65 -17.54 11.33 2.52
CA LYS A 65 -16.33 12.16 2.57
C LYS A 65 -16.34 13.12 3.77
N TYR A 66 -17.45 13.78 4.02
CA TYR A 66 -17.59 14.68 5.18
C TYR A 66 -17.36 13.94 6.52
N VAL A 67 -17.97 12.76 6.67
CA VAL A 67 -17.81 11.96 7.89
C VAL A 67 -16.37 11.47 8.02
N GLU A 68 -15.76 10.95 6.97
CA GLU A 68 -14.38 10.49 6.96
C GLU A 68 -13.40 11.61 7.31
N ASP A 69 -13.56 12.81 6.71
CA ASP A 69 -12.74 13.99 7.01
C ASP A 69 -12.86 14.41 8.46
N ARG A 70 -14.04 14.28 9.06
CA ARG A 70 -14.26 14.59 10.47
C ARG A 70 -13.60 13.55 11.39
N LEU A 71 -13.74 12.26 11.06
CA LEU A 71 -13.16 11.17 11.84
C LEU A 71 -11.63 11.17 11.78
N THR A 72 -11.06 11.47 10.62
CA THR A 72 -9.59 11.50 10.45
C THR A 72 -8.90 12.61 11.23
N LYS A 73 -9.60 13.70 11.56
CA LYS A 73 -9.04 14.80 12.38
C LYS A 73 -8.78 14.41 13.84
N THR A 74 -9.43 13.36 14.34
CA THR A 74 -9.39 12.96 15.75
C THR A 74 -8.80 11.58 15.98
N LEU A 75 -7.99 11.09 15.03
CA LEU A 75 -7.38 9.75 15.11
C LEU A 75 -6.44 9.62 16.30
N THR A 76 -6.71 8.62 17.13
CA THR A 76 -5.77 8.16 18.14
C THR A 76 -4.59 7.41 17.52
N PRO A 77 -3.44 7.27 18.19
CA PRO A 77 -2.31 6.48 17.70
C PRO A 77 -2.70 5.04 17.32
N MET A 78 -3.57 4.41 18.10
CA MET A 78 -4.02 3.04 17.83
C MET A 78 -4.93 2.95 16.60
N GLU A 79 -5.77 3.94 16.36
CA GLU A 79 -6.58 4.02 15.14
C GLU A 79 -5.71 4.21 13.90
N LYS A 80 -4.63 5.00 13.98
CA LYS A 80 -3.62 5.09 12.90
C LYS A 80 -2.99 3.73 12.59
N VAL A 81 -2.63 2.96 13.62
CA VAL A 81 -2.09 1.59 13.46
C VAL A 81 -3.12 0.68 12.79
N ARG A 82 -4.40 0.75 13.18
CA ARG A 82 -5.47 -0.03 12.53
C ARG A 82 -5.64 0.33 11.06
N ILE A 83 -5.60 1.63 10.72
CA ILE A 83 -5.65 2.08 9.32
C ILE A 83 -4.51 1.44 8.52
N VAL A 84 -3.28 1.53 9.02
CA VAL A 84 -2.10 1.01 8.32
C VAL A 84 -2.14 -0.51 8.15
N ARG A 85 -2.72 -1.23 9.11
CA ARG A 85 -2.83 -2.69 9.11
C ARG A 85 -4.10 -3.24 8.48
N HIS A 86 -5.02 -2.37 8.08
CA HIS A 86 -6.31 -2.79 7.53
C HIS A 86 -6.12 -3.56 6.21
N PRO A 87 -6.86 -4.67 5.97
CA PRO A 87 -6.74 -5.45 4.72
C PRO A 87 -7.00 -4.67 3.43
N GLN A 88 -7.83 -3.61 3.50
CA GLN A 88 -8.13 -2.73 2.36
C GLN A 88 -7.12 -1.57 2.20
N ARG A 89 -6.07 -1.51 3.04
CA ARG A 89 -5.02 -0.51 2.88
C ARG A 89 -4.26 -0.75 1.58
N ILE A 90 -3.86 0.35 0.93
CA ILE A 90 -3.01 0.26 -0.27
C ILE A 90 -1.78 -0.61 -0.01
N CYS A 91 -1.41 -1.40 -0.98
CA CYS A 91 -0.22 -2.25 -0.99
C CYS A 91 0.73 -1.83 -2.14
N LEU A 92 1.86 -2.51 -2.28
CA LEU A 92 2.84 -2.16 -3.31
C LEU A 92 2.31 -2.37 -4.73
N LYS A 93 1.50 -3.38 -4.96
CA LYS A 93 0.89 -3.61 -6.28
C LYS A 93 0.02 -2.44 -6.71
N ASP A 94 -0.78 -1.87 -5.81
CA ASP A 94 -1.59 -0.69 -6.13
C ASP A 94 -0.70 0.50 -6.54
N ILE A 95 0.45 0.65 -5.89
CA ILE A 95 1.40 1.71 -6.24
C ILE A 95 2.01 1.45 -7.62
N LEU A 96 2.40 0.21 -7.93
CA LEU A 96 2.94 -0.14 -9.23
C LEU A 96 1.94 0.14 -10.35
N GLU A 97 0.68 -0.22 -10.15
CA GLU A 97 -0.38 -0.05 -11.14
C GLU A 97 -0.83 1.39 -11.35
N ASN A 98 -0.73 2.24 -10.31
CA ASN A 98 -1.30 3.60 -10.36
C ASN A 98 -0.25 4.73 -10.41
N VAL A 99 1.01 4.47 -10.06
CA VAL A 99 2.08 5.49 -10.00
C VAL A 99 3.07 5.36 -11.13
N TYR A 100 3.31 4.14 -11.59
CA TYR A 100 4.26 3.86 -12.67
C TYR A 100 3.54 3.68 -14.00
N ASP A 101 4.16 4.18 -15.07
CA ASP A 101 3.58 4.12 -16.42
C ASP A 101 3.67 2.70 -17.03
N ASN A 102 4.66 1.93 -16.59
CA ASN A 102 4.83 0.52 -16.93
C ASN A 102 5.73 -0.16 -15.89
N PHE A 103 5.54 -1.45 -15.66
CA PHE A 103 6.43 -2.24 -14.82
C PHE A 103 6.45 -3.71 -15.24
N THR A 104 7.54 -4.38 -14.90
CA THR A 104 7.71 -5.82 -15.02
C THR A 104 8.28 -6.35 -13.72
N GLU A 105 7.58 -7.28 -13.09
CA GLU A 105 8.10 -7.98 -11.92
C GLU A 105 9.35 -8.78 -12.31
N VAL A 106 10.39 -8.64 -11.51
CA VAL A 106 11.67 -9.32 -11.70
C VAL A 106 12.01 -10.12 -10.44
N GLY A 107 12.67 -11.23 -10.63
CA GLY A 107 13.06 -12.00 -9.48
C GLY A 107 13.03 -13.50 -9.75
N GLY A 108 13.32 -14.32 -8.75
CA GLY A 108 13.36 -15.78 -8.88
C GLY A 108 11.99 -16.39 -9.19
N GLN A 109 12.04 -17.59 -9.74
CA GLN A 109 10.86 -18.36 -10.11
C GLN A 109 10.73 -19.69 -9.33
N ASP A 110 11.70 -19.99 -8.47
CA ASP A 110 11.71 -21.23 -7.68
C ASP A 110 11.41 -20.98 -6.18
N GLU A 111 11.08 -22.04 -5.46
CA GLU A 111 10.69 -22.01 -4.06
C GLU A 111 11.76 -21.39 -3.13
N HIS A 112 13.03 -21.45 -3.53
CA HIS A 112 14.16 -20.95 -2.73
C HIS A 112 14.54 -19.49 -3.06
N SER A 113 14.03 -18.94 -4.16
CA SER A 113 14.30 -17.58 -4.60
C SER A 113 13.10 -16.67 -4.46
N LEU A 114 11.87 -17.21 -4.38
CA LEU A 114 10.64 -16.45 -4.21
C LEU A 114 10.31 -16.24 -2.73
N ASP A 115 10.19 -15.01 -2.35
CA ASP A 115 9.49 -14.62 -1.13
C ASP A 115 8.23 -13.84 -1.53
N PRO A 116 7.04 -14.31 -1.21
CA PRO A 116 5.80 -13.64 -1.58
C PRO A 116 5.68 -12.25 -0.97
N SER A 117 6.42 -11.97 0.11
CA SER A 117 6.42 -10.67 0.78
C SER A 117 7.42 -9.68 0.21
N MET A 118 8.35 -10.09 -0.67
CA MET A 118 9.33 -9.21 -1.30
C MET A 118 9.05 -9.12 -2.80
N LEU A 119 8.41 -8.04 -3.21
CA LEU A 119 8.15 -7.75 -4.61
C LEU A 119 9.24 -6.84 -5.17
N ILE A 120 9.78 -7.21 -6.31
CA ILE A 120 10.78 -6.43 -7.02
C ILE A 120 10.29 -6.25 -8.45
N ALA A 121 10.34 -5.00 -8.94
CA ALA A 121 9.93 -4.69 -10.28
C ALA A 121 10.89 -3.69 -10.94
N ARG A 122 11.14 -3.91 -12.21
CA ARG A 122 11.70 -2.87 -13.07
C ARG A 122 10.53 -2.05 -13.60
N ALA A 123 10.50 -0.78 -13.26
CA ALA A 123 9.41 0.12 -13.59
C ALA A 123 9.89 1.34 -14.40
N VAL A 124 8.93 1.99 -15.03
CA VAL A 124 9.17 3.21 -15.81
C VAL A 124 8.29 4.31 -15.27
N ILE A 125 8.87 5.48 -15.07
CA ILE A 125 8.14 6.68 -14.69
C ILE A 125 8.38 7.79 -15.73
N ILE A 126 7.27 8.41 -16.16
CA ILE A 126 7.32 9.53 -17.10
C ILE A 126 7.20 10.83 -16.31
N ARG A 127 8.21 11.66 -16.42
CA ARG A 127 8.25 12.97 -15.77
C ARG A 127 8.12 14.09 -16.78
N ARG A 128 7.45 15.16 -16.37
CA ARG A 128 7.39 16.40 -17.16
C ARG A 128 8.15 17.51 -16.44
N ARG A 129 9.04 18.19 -17.18
CA ARG A 129 9.71 19.40 -16.72
C ARG A 129 9.48 20.49 -17.77
N GLY A 130 8.55 21.38 -17.50
CA GLY A 130 8.05 22.32 -18.51
C GLY A 130 7.38 21.57 -19.68
N LYS A 131 7.82 21.85 -20.91
CA LYS A 131 7.31 21.19 -22.13
C LYS A 131 8.00 19.85 -22.45
N LYS A 132 9.09 19.49 -21.72
CA LYS A 132 9.84 18.26 -21.98
C LYS A 132 9.30 17.08 -21.17
N ARG A 133 9.19 15.94 -21.81
CA ARG A 133 8.93 14.63 -21.16
C ARG A 133 10.25 13.88 -21.02
N TYR A 134 10.44 13.29 -19.85
CA TYR A 134 11.59 12.44 -19.54
C TYR A 134 11.04 11.08 -19.09
N THR A 135 11.52 10.04 -19.71
CA THR A 135 11.25 8.67 -19.31
C THR A 135 12.43 8.17 -18.49
N GLN A 136 12.17 7.66 -17.30
CA GLN A 136 13.19 7.14 -16.40
C GLN A 136 12.85 5.73 -15.96
N SER A 137 13.78 4.80 -16.17
CA SER A 137 13.72 3.47 -15.57
C SER A 137 14.10 3.57 -14.10
N VAL A 138 13.43 2.78 -13.25
CA VAL A 138 13.71 2.69 -11.82
C VAL A 138 13.60 1.24 -11.37
N MET A 139 14.37 0.86 -10.37
CA MET A 139 14.21 -0.41 -9.68
C MET A 139 13.30 -0.20 -8.46
N VAL A 140 12.14 -0.82 -8.48
CA VAL A 140 11.20 -0.81 -7.35
C VAL A 140 11.43 -2.06 -6.52
N ILE A 141 11.63 -1.89 -5.21
CA ILE A 141 11.87 -2.96 -4.26
C ILE A 141 10.97 -2.70 -3.05
N GLY A 142 10.11 -3.62 -2.70
CA GLY A 142 9.26 -3.36 -1.53
C GLY A 142 8.59 -4.57 -0.95
N GLN A 143 8.13 -4.40 0.28
CA GLN A 143 7.32 -5.39 0.94
C GLN A 143 5.89 -5.34 0.39
N GLU A 144 5.32 -6.52 0.16
CA GLU A 144 3.97 -6.70 -0.35
C GLU A 144 3.15 -7.51 0.67
N LYS A 145 2.02 -6.98 1.07
CA LYS A 145 1.12 -7.63 2.04
C LYS A 145 0.01 -8.43 1.36
N GLY A 146 -0.31 -8.07 0.12
CA GLY A 146 -1.48 -8.56 -0.60
C GLY A 146 -2.78 -7.92 -0.12
N HIS A 147 -3.87 -8.20 -0.83
CA HIS A 147 -5.22 -7.78 -0.48
C HIS A 147 -6.10 -8.96 -0.06
N GLY A 148 -6.96 -8.71 0.92
CA GLY A 148 -7.98 -9.66 1.34
C GLY A 148 -7.41 -11.01 1.79
N ALA A 149 -7.76 -12.08 1.07
CA ALA A 149 -7.33 -13.44 1.34
C ALA A 149 -5.93 -13.78 0.79
N GLU A 150 -5.29 -12.88 0.04
CA GLU A 150 -3.94 -13.10 -0.48
C GLU A 150 -2.94 -13.03 0.67
N PHE A 151 -2.42 -14.21 1.06
CA PHE A 151 -1.43 -14.28 2.13
C PHE A 151 -0.02 -14.09 1.58
N ARG A 152 0.67 -13.05 2.09
CA ARG A 152 2.07 -12.72 1.76
C ARG A 152 2.88 -12.52 3.04
N ASN A 153 2.85 -13.49 3.95
CA ASN A 153 3.48 -13.42 5.28
C ASN A 153 3.17 -12.11 6.04
N GLY A 154 2.04 -11.46 5.74
CA GLY A 154 1.68 -10.15 6.27
C GLY A 154 2.68 -9.02 5.98
N GLY A 155 3.52 -9.16 4.94
CA GLY A 155 4.62 -8.25 4.64
C GLY A 155 5.91 -8.52 5.41
N SER A 156 5.99 -9.63 6.15
CA SER A 156 7.21 -10.04 6.87
C SER A 156 8.11 -10.87 5.97
N VAL A 157 9.22 -10.27 5.56
CA VAL A 157 10.13 -10.82 4.55
C VAL A 157 11.08 -11.84 5.15
N LYS A 158 11.22 -13.00 4.50
CA LYS A 158 12.15 -14.05 4.85
C LYS A 158 13.59 -13.69 4.46
N PRO A 159 14.61 -14.39 5.01
CA PRO A 159 16.02 -14.07 4.75
C PRO A 159 16.37 -14.02 3.24
N TRP A 160 15.86 -14.96 2.45
CA TRP A 160 16.14 -14.99 1.01
C TRP A 160 15.45 -13.86 0.23
N GLY A 161 14.27 -13.37 0.67
CA GLY A 161 13.65 -12.17 0.10
C GLY A 161 14.50 -10.92 0.31
N ASN A 162 15.10 -10.77 1.51
CA ASN A 162 16.06 -9.70 1.79
C ASN A 162 17.35 -9.86 0.98
N ALA A 163 17.87 -11.08 0.82
CA ALA A 163 19.05 -11.33 -0.01
C ALA A 163 18.81 -10.95 -1.47
N LYS A 164 17.62 -11.28 -1.99
CA LYS A 164 17.19 -10.91 -3.32
C LYS A 164 17.05 -9.39 -3.50
N ALA A 165 16.44 -8.70 -2.56
CA ALA A 165 16.37 -7.24 -2.57
C ALA A 165 17.76 -6.63 -2.76
N ARG A 166 18.76 -7.12 -2.01
CA ARG A 166 20.16 -6.67 -2.15
C ARG A 166 20.73 -6.95 -3.53
N GLN A 167 20.44 -8.11 -4.11
CA GLN A 167 20.90 -8.44 -5.47
C GLN A 167 20.39 -7.40 -6.47
N PHE A 168 19.11 -7.06 -6.42
CA PHE A 168 18.52 -6.09 -7.34
C PHE A 168 18.89 -4.64 -7.04
N MET A 169 19.25 -4.29 -5.81
CA MET A 169 19.90 -3.01 -5.51
C MET A 169 21.23 -2.88 -6.27
N ARG A 170 22.05 -3.94 -6.31
CA ARG A 170 23.31 -3.97 -7.07
C ARG A 170 23.08 -3.97 -8.59
N VAL A 171 22.04 -4.65 -9.06
CA VAL A 171 21.64 -4.58 -10.48
C VAL A 171 21.30 -3.13 -10.86
N ALA A 172 20.50 -2.45 -10.04
CA ALA A 172 20.15 -1.05 -10.25
C ALA A 172 21.40 -0.14 -10.28
N GLU A 173 22.35 -0.36 -9.39
CA GLU A 173 23.63 0.36 -9.39
C GLU A 173 24.43 0.11 -10.67
N THR A 174 24.53 -1.14 -11.12
CA THR A 174 25.24 -1.50 -12.37
C THR A 174 24.58 -0.85 -13.60
N GLU A 175 23.26 -0.76 -13.60
CA GLU A 175 22.49 -0.13 -14.68
C GLU A 175 22.43 1.40 -14.57
N GLY A 176 22.87 1.97 -13.46
CA GLY A 176 22.81 3.42 -13.20
C GLY A 176 21.38 3.95 -13.04
N ILE A 177 20.44 3.12 -12.62
CA ILE A 177 19.04 3.51 -12.41
C ILE A 177 18.72 3.72 -10.93
N PRO A 178 17.84 4.69 -10.57
CA PRO A 178 17.41 4.90 -9.18
C PRO A 178 16.72 3.70 -8.59
N VAL A 179 16.80 3.59 -7.26
CA VAL A 179 16.06 2.60 -6.47
C VAL A 179 14.93 3.29 -5.71
N HIS A 180 13.71 2.80 -5.87
CA HIS A 180 12.57 3.19 -5.06
C HIS A 180 12.21 2.04 -4.13
N THR A 181 12.26 2.27 -2.82
CA THR A 181 11.86 1.26 -1.86
C THR A 181 10.54 1.60 -1.19
N TYR A 182 9.71 0.58 -0.95
CA TYR A 182 8.39 0.72 -0.33
C TYR A 182 8.28 -0.20 0.87
N ILE A 183 8.02 0.38 2.04
CA ILE A 183 7.99 -0.32 3.31
C ILE A 183 6.55 -0.54 3.75
N PHE A 184 6.12 -1.81 3.72
CA PHE A 184 4.80 -2.30 4.12
C PHE A 184 4.96 -3.53 5.02
N THR A 185 5.67 -3.39 6.13
CA THR A 185 5.95 -4.53 7.01
C THR A 185 5.66 -4.23 8.47
N PRO A 186 5.01 -5.15 9.20
CA PRO A 186 4.90 -5.06 10.66
C PRO A 186 6.23 -5.39 11.37
N GLY A 187 7.18 -6.02 10.65
CA GLY A 187 8.47 -6.42 11.18
C GLY A 187 9.15 -7.51 10.38
N SER A 188 10.28 -7.98 10.86
CA SER A 188 10.99 -9.14 10.31
C SER A 188 10.15 -10.41 10.47
N TYR A 189 10.40 -11.41 9.62
CA TYR A 189 9.77 -12.71 9.74
C TYR A 189 10.14 -13.33 11.11
N PRO A 190 9.14 -13.67 11.95
CA PRO A 190 9.37 -13.97 13.35
C PRO A 190 9.91 -15.39 13.61
N ILE A 191 9.76 -16.29 12.64
CA ILE A 191 10.17 -17.68 12.75
C ILE A 191 11.49 -17.84 12.02
N GLU A 192 12.56 -18.13 12.75
CA GLU A 192 13.86 -18.43 12.15
C GLU A 192 13.95 -19.93 11.77
N ASP A 193 13.13 -20.37 10.82
CA ASP A 193 13.32 -21.68 10.18
C ASP A 193 14.64 -21.74 9.40
N TYR A 194 15.18 -20.56 9.08
CA TYR A 194 16.43 -20.41 8.35
C TYR A 194 17.33 -19.39 9.08
N PRO A 195 18.53 -19.77 9.45
CA PRO A 195 19.48 -18.85 10.07
C PRO A 195 19.84 -17.72 9.10
N GLY A 196 19.98 -16.52 9.62
CA GLY A 196 20.50 -15.40 8.85
C GLY A 196 19.56 -14.24 8.60
N ALA A 197 18.37 -14.16 9.21
CA ALA A 197 17.47 -13.02 9.05
C ALA A 197 18.15 -11.71 9.42
N ALA A 198 18.73 -11.60 10.61
CA ALA A 198 19.45 -10.42 11.07
C ALA A 198 20.68 -10.10 10.18
N GLN A 199 21.42 -11.13 9.78
CA GLN A 199 22.58 -10.98 8.90
C GLN A 199 22.17 -10.44 7.52
N GLN A 200 21.05 -10.88 6.96
CA GLN A 200 20.59 -10.34 5.68
C GLN A 200 20.14 -8.88 5.79
N ILE A 201 19.48 -8.51 6.89
CA ILE A 201 19.14 -7.12 7.18
C ILE A 201 20.41 -6.26 7.26
N ALA A 202 21.40 -6.67 8.04
CA ALA A 202 22.67 -5.96 8.19
C ALA A 202 23.41 -5.82 6.84
N ARG A 203 23.46 -6.88 6.05
CA ARG A 203 24.04 -6.84 4.69
C ARG A 203 23.31 -5.90 3.73
N ASN A 204 21.98 -5.79 3.86
CA ASN A 204 21.20 -4.87 3.07
C ASN A 204 21.50 -3.42 3.46
N ILE A 205 21.54 -3.10 4.76
CA ILE A 205 21.92 -1.77 5.25
C ILE A 205 23.31 -1.38 4.73
N TYR A 206 24.28 -2.29 4.84
CA TYR A 206 25.62 -2.07 4.32
C TYR A 206 25.65 -1.83 2.81
N CYS A 207 24.88 -2.63 2.04
CA CYS A 207 24.74 -2.45 0.61
C CYS A 207 24.14 -1.08 0.27
N MET A 208 23.04 -0.70 0.91
CA MET A 208 22.35 0.57 0.66
C MET A 208 23.24 1.78 1.00
N ALA A 209 24.05 1.69 2.06
CA ALA A 209 24.99 2.74 2.43
C ALA A 209 26.09 2.97 1.36
N GLY A 210 26.39 1.98 0.53
CA GLY A 210 27.39 2.04 -0.52
C GLY A 210 26.85 2.29 -1.93
N LEU A 211 25.53 2.35 -2.12
CA LEU A 211 24.94 2.55 -3.44
C LEU A 211 25.28 3.95 -4.00
N ARG A 212 25.65 3.99 -5.27
CA ARG A 212 25.98 5.22 -6.01
C ARG A 212 24.86 5.71 -6.93
N VAL A 213 23.67 5.13 -6.79
CA VAL A 213 22.45 5.58 -7.46
C VAL A 213 21.48 6.16 -6.43
N PRO A 214 20.62 7.11 -6.80
CA PRO A 214 19.65 7.68 -5.86
C PRO A 214 18.70 6.62 -5.29
N VAL A 215 18.48 6.68 -3.98
CA VAL A 215 17.53 5.81 -3.27
C VAL A 215 16.44 6.66 -2.63
N VAL A 216 15.20 6.34 -2.95
CA VAL A 216 14.01 6.99 -2.35
C VAL A 216 13.18 5.92 -1.64
N THR A 217 12.89 6.13 -0.37
CA THR A 217 12.08 5.23 0.45
C THR A 217 10.73 5.86 0.79
N VAL A 218 9.65 5.10 0.62
CA VAL A 218 8.31 5.46 1.08
C VAL A 218 7.88 4.48 2.18
N ILE A 219 7.53 5.02 3.35
CA ILE A 219 7.15 4.23 4.52
C ILE A 219 5.64 4.36 4.74
N SER A 220 4.94 3.24 4.68
CA SER A 220 3.53 3.11 5.07
C SER A 220 3.41 2.40 6.42
N GLU A 221 4.06 1.26 6.57
CA GLU A 221 4.15 0.49 7.81
C GLU A 221 5.60 0.04 8.00
N GLY A 222 6.31 0.64 8.95
CA GLY A 222 7.74 0.46 9.15
C GLY A 222 8.09 -0.27 10.45
N GLY A 223 7.75 -1.57 10.56
CA GLY A 223 8.04 -2.37 11.74
C GLY A 223 9.50 -2.86 11.80
N SER A 224 10.18 -2.58 12.91
CA SER A 224 11.45 -3.15 13.39
C SER A 224 12.54 -3.38 12.30
N GLY A 225 13.29 -4.48 12.39
CA GLY A 225 14.36 -4.84 11.46
C GLY A 225 13.91 -5.07 10.02
N GLY A 226 12.65 -5.49 9.80
CA GLY A 226 12.09 -5.66 8.45
C GLY A 226 12.06 -4.35 7.65
N ALA A 227 11.71 -3.25 8.30
CA ALA A 227 11.74 -1.92 7.69
C ALA A 227 13.18 -1.47 7.39
N LEU A 228 14.11 -1.73 8.32
CA LEU A 228 15.53 -1.36 8.17
C LEU A 228 16.19 -2.04 6.97
N ALA A 229 15.74 -3.26 6.61
CA ALA A 229 16.31 -4.03 5.52
C ALA A 229 16.32 -3.31 4.16
N ILE A 230 15.38 -2.38 3.95
CA ILE A 230 15.25 -1.59 2.71
C ILE A 230 14.98 -0.10 2.98
N GLY A 231 15.23 0.37 4.21
CA GLY A 231 14.83 1.71 4.68
C GLY A 231 15.90 2.79 4.62
N LEU A 232 17.15 2.44 4.36
CA LEU A 232 18.24 3.42 4.25
C LEU A 232 18.19 4.10 2.87
N ALA A 233 18.02 5.42 2.83
CA ALA A 233 17.80 6.14 1.59
C ALA A 233 18.29 7.59 1.66
N ASP A 234 18.57 8.19 0.50
CA ASP A 234 18.87 9.63 0.35
C ASP A 234 17.62 10.47 0.69
N LYS A 235 16.44 10.01 0.29
CA LYS A 235 15.16 10.65 0.58
C LYS A 235 14.20 9.66 1.19
N ARG A 236 13.67 9.99 2.37
CA ARG A 236 12.64 9.20 3.05
C ARG A 236 11.34 9.98 3.13
N LEU A 237 10.25 9.35 2.75
CA LEU A 237 8.89 9.85 2.82
C LEU A 237 8.08 8.90 3.70
N MET A 238 7.13 9.42 4.45
CA MET A 238 6.24 8.62 5.28
C MET A 238 4.80 9.09 5.02
N LEU A 239 3.89 8.15 4.90
CA LEU A 239 2.48 8.48 4.80
C LEU A 239 1.97 9.05 6.13
N SER A 240 0.97 9.94 6.07
CA SER A 240 0.47 10.69 7.25
C SER A 240 0.02 9.81 8.41
N VAL A 241 -0.43 8.59 8.14
CA VAL A 241 -0.80 7.58 9.14
C VAL A 241 0.27 6.49 9.32
N GLY A 242 1.39 6.59 8.62
CA GLY A 242 2.51 5.64 8.72
C GLY A 242 3.20 5.68 10.10
N TYR A 243 3.91 4.60 10.44
CA TYR A 243 4.75 4.50 11.64
C TYR A 243 6.04 3.73 11.37
#